data_2964b566f750508afd749b92c946ebf8
#
_entry.id   2964b566f750508afd749b92c946ebf8
#
_cell.length_a   1.000
_cell.length_b   1.000
_cell.length_c   1.000
_cell.angle_alpha   90.00
_cell.angle_beta   90.00
_cell.angle_gamma   90.00
#
_symmetry.space_group_name_H-M   'P 1'
#
loop_
_entity.id
_entity.type
_entity.pdbx_description
1 polymer ?
#
loop_
_entity_poly.entity_id
_entity_poly.type
_entity_poly.pdbx_seq_one_letter_code
_entity_poly.pdbx_strand_id
1 'polypeptide(L)'
;MKSHTLRTAAAATVTLLAATALAGPPATARDQPPHADLSADVNQDGRVDVTGASDEAGEDAWRPGRGAVFLANVDDDSRRCRMRPGDLDRADPAVDTRLAACNDAADERVNGPRDTADLAPLRIPPTAVGDTATGHVEVPAAQRPYVRLFVKRDGKLRVLRGPLTARELRAGVELALEGRDIVRDPRRWNGEVDVTLTVRGGEGRTASDAVDRVRLKVAPVLFQNDLQRAQSVFAAKPGPDSDAIPGPGGGGNGHKPREWRPFASSLREAARAAGLTSRDVTFTAGTQQWWRDIWRQDMVEPTVASVPAPGGRVHTMRVMLRTPMRWTAPEGGKTTLSRSARLLFRDFRGPDVGVVQQFTPGREPNGLDLQNATGNFESLPPYAGHPQGRVLYGTDPQRQPDASFVKMIEAQGRQPSLTIDTSWLLVGHVDETVHVVRADNERGWTLAVADPRQAVELLRRTQRAGEGGQRMFAATTLPDKPTVDELLDNDGFHADNEKAARHIDGQIRVLLKETGLHRSELVRVPVLYAMATVRPDIPKGAVALSPSIANGLSLTSRDYAAPDPHGPRLRGRDLFRAATEKALAGGGVRVHWVENFAWAHRAGGEVHCATNALRDTSGARRWWSTT
;
A
#
# COMPACT_ATOMS: atom_id res chain seq x y z
N MET A 1 57.01 44.82 -47.07
CA MET A 1 57.88 44.09 -48.03
C MET A 1 57.05 42.90 -48.51
N LYS A 2 56.54 42.98 -49.71
CA LYS A 2 56.80 42.17 -50.91
C LYS A 2 56.55 40.65 -50.64
N SER A 3 55.74 39.91 -51.36
CA SER A 3 55.56 39.92 -52.82
C SER A 3 54.28 39.14 -53.20
N HIS A 4 53.67 39.60 -54.26
CA HIS A 4 52.65 38.94 -55.07
C HIS A 4 53.16 37.68 -55.76
N THR A 5 52.28 36.68 -55.95
CA THR A 5 52.33 35.86 -57.16
C THR A 5 50.93 35.52 -57.65
N LEU A 6 50.56 36.04 -58.75
CA LEU A 6 49.46 35.60 -59.61
C LEU A 6 49.70 34.17 -60.10
N ARG A 7 48.70 33.38 -60.24
CA ARG A 7 48.62 32.29 -61.22
C ARG A 7 47.21 32.18 -61.81
N THR A 8 47.24 32.23 -63.07
CA THR A 8 46.30 32.20 -64.18
C THR A 8 45.18 31.15 -64.07
N ALA A 9 43.98 31.58 -64.46
CA ALA A 9 42.79 30.76 -64.70
C ALA A 9 42.91 29.96 -66.00
N ALA A 10 42.51 28.69 -65.94
CA ALA A 10 42.18 27.90 -67.13
C ALA A 10 40.71 27.57 -67.09
N ALA A 11 39.93 28.08 -68.03
CA ALA A 11 38.51 27.77 -68.19
C ALA A 11 38.36 26.42 -68.90
N ALA A 12 37.75 25.46 -68.24
CA ALA A 12 37.27 24.23 -68.84
C ALA A 12 35.76 24.32 -69.03
N THR A 13 35.32 24.37 -70.26
CA THR A 13 33.92 24.35 -70.65
C THR A 13 33.39 22.92 -70.51
N VAL A 14 32.50 22.66 -69.49
CA VAL A 14 31.80 21.41 -69.35
C VAL A 14 30.40 21.57 -69.93
N THR A 15 30.15 20.85 -71.01
CA THR A 15 28.82 20.75 -71.63
C THR A 15 27.91 19.90 -70.76
N LEU A 16 26.90 20.50 -70.13
CA LEU A 16 25.86 19.80 -69.39
C LEU A 16 24.84 19.19 -70.36
N LEU A 17 24.83 17.86 -70.49
CA LEU A 17 23.71 17.14 -71.06
C LEU A 17 22.59 17.09 -69.99
N ALA A 18 21.53 17.83 -70.23
CA ALA A 18 20.32 17.73 -69.44
C ALA A 18 19.59 16.42 -69.78
N ALA A 19 19.73 15.40 -68.91
CA ALA A 19 18.83 14.25 -68.90
C ALA A 19 17.53 14.66 -68.25
N THR A 20 16.47 14.88 -69.03
CA THR A 20 15.12 15.00 -68.55
C THR A 20 14.68 13.65 -68.05
N ALA A 21 14.83 13.40 -66.75
CA ALA A 21 14.13 12.32 -66.07
C ALA A 21 12.67 12.65 -66.08
N LEU A 22 11.87 11.90 -66.84
CA LEU A 22 10.40 11.85 -66.73
C LEU A 22 10.11 11.40 -65.30
N ALA A 23 9.76 12.35 -64.43
CA ALA A 23 9.18 12.04 -63.16
C ALA A 23 7.83 11.37 -63.43
N GLY A 24 7.73 10.09 -63.17
CA GLY A 24 6.44 9.39 -63.17
C GLY A 24 5.44 10.12 -62.23
N PRO A 25 4.15 9.99 -62.48
CA PRO A 25 3.16 10.59 -61.57
C PRO A 25 3.43 10.15 -60.15
N PRO A 26 3.25 11.04 -59.13
CA PRO A 26 3.41 10.67 -57.74
C PRO A 26 2.53 9.45 -57.44
N ALA A 27 3.13 8.41 -56.85
CA ALA A 27 2.37 7.22 -56.45
C ALA A 27 1.19 7.67 -55.60
N THR A 28 -0.02 7.34 -56.06
CA THR A 28 -1.25 7.64 -55.31
C THR A 28 -1.24 6.76 -54.06
N ALA A 29 -1.84 7.21 -52.96
CA ALA A 29 -1.94 6.48 -51.71
C ALA A 29 -2.51 5.05 -51.84
N ARG A 30 -2.99 4.69 -53.04
CA ARG A 30 -3.50 3.36 -53.40
C ARG A 30 -2.46 2.27 -53.61
N ASP A 31 -1.17 2.65 -53.84
CA ASP A 31 -0.11 1.72 -54.24
C ASP A 31 0.89 1.42 -53.11
N GLN A 32 0.76 2.03 -51.93
CA GLN A 32 1.59 1.71 -50.80
C GLN A 32 0.97 0.53 -49.99
N PRO A 33 1.80 -0.46 -49.57
CA PRO A 33 1.34 -1.49 -48.68
C PRO A 33 0.83 -0.85 -47.38
N PRO A 34 -0.20 -1.41 -46.76
CA PRO A 34 -0.68 -0.91 -45.49
C PRO A 34 0.47 -0.90 -44.47
N HIS A 35 0.50 0.12 -43.63
CA HIS A 35 1.42 0.25 -42.52
C HIS A 35 0.59 0.27 -41.22
N ALA A 36 1.01 -0.46 -40.22
CA ALA A 36 0.46 -0.40 -38.87
C ALA A 36 1.55 0.18 -37.93
N ASP A 37 1.16 1.13 -37.12
CA ASP A 37 2.01 1.74 -36.11
C ASP A 37 1.12 2.09 -34.90
N LEU A 38 1.38 1.48 -33.76
CA LEU A 38 0.64 1.65 -32.51
C LEU A 38 1.63 1.97 -31.41
N SER A 39 1.70 3.21 -30.98
CA SER A 39 2.66 3.66 -29.97
C SER A 39 2.04 3.72 -28.57
N ALA A 40 2.86 3.42 -27.55
CA ALA A 40 2.60 3.59 -26.12
C ALA A 40 3.82 4.24 -25.46
N ASP A 41 3.73 4.70 -24.20
CA ASP A 41 4.87 5.27 -23.45
C ASP A 41 5.87 4.17 -23.04
N VAL A 42 6.64 3.68 -24.00
CA VAL A 42 7.61 2.58 -23.84
C VAL A 42 8.90 3.06 -23.19
N ASN A 43 9.27 4.31 -23.40
CA ASN A 43 10.46 4.94 -22.81
C ASN A 43 10.23 5.40 -21.35
N GLN A 44 8.96 5.36 -20.87
CA GLN A 44 8.55 5.67 -19.50
C GLN A 44 8.81 7.14 -19.09
N ASP A 45 8.66 8.07 -20.03
CA ASP A 45 8.79 9.51 -19.77
C ASP A 45 7.44 10.20 -19.48
N GLY A 46 6.33 9.44 -19.57
CA GLY A 46 4.97 9.88 -19.34
C GLY A 46 4.30 10.48 -20.57
N ARG A 47 4.85 10.26 -21.78
CA ARG A 47 4.29 10.69 -23.06
C ARG A 47 4.31 9.54 -24.05
N VAL A 48 3.48 9.65 -25.06
CA VAL A 48 3.53 8.73 -26.20
C VAL A 48 4.07 9.49 -27.39
N ASP A 49 5.28 9.14 -27.81
CA ASP A 49 5.94 9.70 -28.97
C ASP A 49 5.56 8.93 -30.24
N VAL A 50 4.97 9.62 -31.20
CA VAL A 50 4.58 9.06 -32.51
C VAL A 50 5.57 9.42 -33.63
N THR A 51 6.70 10.06 -33.28
CA THR A 51 7.76 10.46 -34.19
C THR A 51 9.10 10.08 -33.61
N GLY A 52 9.93 9.41 -34.41
CA GLY A 52 11.20 8.87 -33.92
C GLY A 52 11.06 7.48 -33.34
N ALA A 53 12.14 6.93 -32.80
CA ALA A 53 12.19 5.55 -32.29
C ALA A 53 12.17 5.43 -30.76
N SER A 54 11.82 6.51 -30.04
CA SER A 54 11.88 6.51 -28.57
C SER A 54 10.92 5.51 -27.95
N ASP A 55 9.73 5.35 -28.50
CA ASP A 55 8.68 4.44 -28.03
C ASP A 55 8.53 3.15 -28.86
N GLU A 56 9.15 3.06 -30.05
CA GLU A 56 9.08 1.87 -30.90
C GLU A 56 9.98 0.72 -30.42
N ALA A 57 11.21 1.02 -30.03
CA ALA A 57 12.19 -0.03 -29.74
C ALA A 57 11.81 -0.88 -28.53
N GLY A 58 11.42 -2.15 -28.75
CA GLY A 58 11.05 -3.12 -27.72
C GLY A 58 9.66 -2.91 -27.15
N GLU A 59 8.76 -2.29 -27.89
CA GLU A 59 7.36 -2.05 -27.53
C GLU A 59 6.54 -3.34 -27.38
N ASP A 60 6.94 -4.41 -28.02
CA ASP A 60 6.31 -5.74 -27.98
C ASP A 60 6.71 -6.56 -26.73
N ALA A 61 7.56 -6.00 -25.86
CA ALA A 61 8.06 -6.65 -24.66
C ALA A 61 8.09 -5.67 -23.48
N TRP A 62 7.86 -6.20 -22.28
CA TRP A 62 8.01 -5.41 -21.05
C TRP A 62 9.22 -5.90 -20.24
N ARG A 63 10.06 -4.98 -19.81
CA ARG A 63 11.18 -5.23 -18.88
C ARG A 63 11.43 -4.00 -18.01
N PRO A 64 12.06 -4.13 -16.84
CA PRO A 64 12.46 -2.97 -16.06
C PRO A 64 13.27 -1.96 -16.90
N GLY A 65 12.91 -0.69 -16.81
CA GLY A 65 13.52 0.41 -17.56
C GLY A 65 13.02 0.57 -18.99
N ARG A 66 12.15 -0.34 -19.50
CA ARG A 66 11.56 -0.19 -20.82
C ARG A 66 10.28 -1.02 -20.97
N GLY A 67 9.24 -0.39 -21.47
CA GLY A 67 7.93 -0.98 -21.70
C GLY A 67 6.82 -0.17 -21.05
N ALA A 68 5.70 -0.06 -21.72
CA ALA A 68 4.58 0.76 -21.27
C ALA A 68 3.93 0.19 -20.00
N VAL A 69 3.37 1.08 -19.18
CA VAL A 69 2.70 0.72 -17.92
C VAL A 69 1.34 1.39 -17.81
N PHE A 70 0.45 0.80 -17.03
CA PHE A 70 -0.90 1.35 -16.80
C PHE A 70 -1.36 1.12 -15.35
N LEU A 71 -2.27 1.96 -14.86
CA LEU A 71 -2.94 1.78 -13.57
C LEU A 71 -4.16 0.85 -13.68
N ALA A 72 -4.48 0.16 -12.59
CA ALA A 72 -5.83 -0.37 -12.39
C ALA A 72 -6.71 0.78 -11.88
N ASN A 73 -7.74 1.15 -12.63
CA ASN A 73 -8.64 2.28 -12.38
C ASN A 73 -9.69 1.90 -11.31
N VAL A 74 -9.22 1.66 -10.08
CA VAL A 74 -10.02 1.09 -8.97
C VAL A 74 -10.51 2.14 -7.97
N ASP A 75 -10.32 3.41 -8.24
CA ASP A 75 -10.78 4.51 -7.41
C ASP A 75 -12.19 5.00 -7.80
N ASP A 76 -12.60 6.20 -7.38
CA ASP A 76 -13.92 6.77 -7.68
C ASP A 76 -13.79 8.30 -7.74
N ASP A 77 -13.20 8.79 -8.82
CA ASP A 77 -12.88 10.20 -9.05
C ASP A 77 -14.08 11.13 -8.96
N SER A 78 -15.20 10.68 -9.46
CA SER A 78 -16.45 11.43 -9.49
C SER A 78 -17.34 11.18 -8.26
N ARG A 79 -16.88 10.38 -7.28
CA ARG A 79 -17.62 10.00 -6.07
C ARG A 79 -19.05 9.49 -6.37
N ARG A 80 -19.17 8.64 -7.37
CA ARG A 80 -20.44 8.01 -7.79
C ARG A 80 -20.83 6.80 -6.96
N CYS A 81 -19.83 6.16 -6.35
CA CYS A 81 -19.99 4.94 -5.57
C CYS A 81 -20.52 5.24 -4.16
N ARG A 82 -21.80 5.51 -4.05
CA ARG A 82 -22.43 5.88 -2.77
C ARG A 82 -22.80 4.65 -1.95
N MET A 83 -22.58 4.74 -0.65
CA MET A 83 -23.14 3.81 0.32
C MET A 83 -24.64 4.09 0.54
N ARG A 84 -25.40 3.01 0.75
CA ARG A 84 -26.82 3.09 1.10
C ARG A 84 -26.97 3.17 2.62
N PRO A 85 -28.07 3.74 3.13
CA PRO A 85 -28.39 3.67 4.55
C PRO A 85 -28.36 2.22 5.07
N GLY A 86 -27.72 1.99 6.21
CA GLY A 86 -27.56 0.69 6.81
C GLY A 86 -26.48 -0.23 6.23
N ASP A 87 -25.76 0.16 5.17
CA ASP A 87 -24.68 -0.66 4.60
C ASP A 87 -23.56 -0.94 5.62
N LEU A 88 -23.29 -0.01 6.53
CA LEU A 88 -22.25 -0.19 7.54
C LEU A 88 -22.58 -1.33 8.52
N ASP A 89 -23.86 -1.51 8.87
CA ASP A 89 -24.29 -2.42 9.93
C ASP A 89 -24.82 -3.76 9.45
N ARG A 90 -25.30 -3.81 8.21
CA ARG A 90 -25.96 -5.01 7.68
C ARG A 90 -25.02 -6.21 7.63
N ALA A 91 -25.35 -7.28 8.36
CA ALA A 91 -24.62 -8.55 8.35
C ALA A 91 -24.96 -9.37 7.08
N ASP A 92 -24.59 -8.84 5.90
CA ASP A 92 -24.84 -9.46 4.60
C ASP A 92 -23.58 -9.33 3.70
N PRO A 93 -22.98 -10.46 3.27
CA PRO A 93 -21.82 -10.47 2.36
C PRO A 93 -22.08 -9.79 1.00
N ALA A 94 -23.32 -9.73 0.55
CA ALA A 94 -23.67 -9.06 -0.69
C ALA A 94 -23.39 -7.55 -0.65
N VAL A 95 -23.41 -6.95 0.55
CA VAL A 95 -23.00 -5.55 0.72
C VAL A 95 -21.52 -5.38 0.40
N ASP A 96 -20.66 -6.26 0.91
CA ASP A 96 -19.22 -6.21 0.67
C ASP A 96 -18.89 -6.38 -0.81
N THR A 97 -19.54 -7.34 -1.48
CA THR A 97 -19.40 -7.57 -2.94
C THR A 97 -19.81 -6.33 -3.74
N ARG A 98 -20.96 -5.75 -3.41
CA ARG A 98 -21.46 -4.55 -4.11
C ARG A 98 -20.57 -3.33 -3.90
N LEU A 99 -20.09 -3.10 -2.68
CA LEU A 99 -19.21 -1.97 -2.37
C LEU A 99 -17.88 -2.07 -3.11
N ALA A 100 -17.30 -3.26 -3.17
CA ALA A 100 -16.02 -3.50 -3.87
C ALA A 100 -16.15 -3.45 -5.39
N ALA A 101 -17.30 -3.82 -5.93
CA ALA A 101 -17.54 -3.80 -7.39
C ALA A 101 -17.75 -2.38 -7.95
N CYS A 102 -17.89 -1.35 -7.09
CA CYS A 102 -18.11 0.02 -7.55
C CYS A 102 -16.78 0.80 -7.52
N ASN A 103 -16.30 1.15 -8.71
CA ASN A 103 -15.12 1.99 -8.97
C ASN A 103 -15.25 2.59 -10.38
N ASP A 104 -14.28 3.36 -10.85
CA ASP A 104 -14.35 3.99 -12.16
C ASP A 104 -14.30 2.95 -13.29
N ALA A 105 -13.50 1.88 -13.17
CA ALA A 105 -13.49 0.79 -14.15
C ALA A 105 -14.77 -0.09 -14.19
N ALA A 106 -15.72 0.12 -13.28
CA ALA A 106 -16.94 -0.69 -13.22
C ALA A 106 -17.91 -0.41 -14.37
N ASP A 107 -17.85 0.76 -14.99
CA ASP A 107 -18.69 1.11 -16.13
C ASP A 107 -17.87 1.44 -17.41
N GLU A 108 -18.52 1.87 -18.45
CA GLU A 108 -17.94 2.15 -19.77
C GLU A 108 -17.77 3.66 -20.01
N ARG A 109 -17.64 4.46 -18.97
CA ARG A 109 -17.58 5.92 -19.05
C ARG A 109 -16.29 6.43 -18.43
N VAL A 110 -15.68 7.39 -19.09
CA VAL A 110 -14.58 8.17 -18.52
C VAL A 110 -15.17 9.46 -17.95
N ASN A 111 -15.01 9.67 -16.66
CA ASN A 111 -15.74 10.67 -15.87
C ASN A 111 -14.89 11.92 -15.55
N GLY A 112 -14.30 12.52 -16.55
CA GLY A 112 -13.57 13.77 -16.42
C GLY A 112 -12.06 13.62 -16.50
N PRO A 113 -11.32 14.74 -16.24
CA PRO A 113 -9.88 14.76 -16.49
C PRO A 113 -9.05 13.91 -15.53
N ARG A 114 -9.52 13.65 -14.30
CA ARG A 114 -8.80 12.79 -13.34
C ARG A 114 -8.88 11.33 -13.78
N ASP A 115 -10.10 10.82 -13.98
CA ASP A 115 -10.34 9.48 -14.50
C ASP A 115 -9.62 9.26 -15.85
N THR A 116 -9.53 10.32 -16.72
CA THR A 116 -8.71 10.26 -17.94
C THR A 116 -7.22 10.09 -17.64
N ALA A 117 -6.73 10.66 -16.54
CA ALA A 117 -5.31 10.60 -16.19
C ALA A 117 -4.88 9.21 -15.67
N ASP A 118 -5.84 8.38 -15.24
CA ASP A 118 -5.60 7.00 -14.80
C ASP A 118 -5.52 6.01 -15.97
N LEU A 119 -5.93 6.43 -17.17
CA LEU A 119 -5.87 5.60 -18.36
C LEU A 119 -4.53 5.74 -19.07
N ALA A 120 -3.95 4.61 -19.52
CA ALA A 120 -2.73 4.65 -20.32
C ALA A 120 -3.03 5.13 -21.75
N PRO A 121 -2.40 6.20 -22.23
CA PRO A 121 -2.58 6.69 -23.57
C PRO A 121 -1.93 5.76 -24.60
N LEU A 122 -2.61 5.57 -25.74
CA LEU A 122 -2.08 4.90 -26.93
C LEU A 122 -2.32 5.80 -28.14
N ARG A 123 -1.48 5.70 -29.15
CA ARG A 123 -1.53 6.53 -30.35
C ARG A 123 -1.35 5.70 -31.62
N ILE A 124 -2.10 6.05 -32.65
CA ILE A 124 -1.85 5.63 -34.02
C ILE A 124 -1.54 6.91 -34.80
N PRO A 125 -0.33 7.08 -35.35
CA PRO A 125 0.00 8.26 -36.14
C PRO A 125 -0.84 8.35 -37.42
N PRO A 126 -0.94 9.52 -38.05
CA PRO A 126 -1.57 9.65 -39.37
C PRO A 126 -0.98 8.67 -40.37
N THR A 127 -1.78 7.74 -40.86
CA THR A 127 -1.35 6.63 -41.70
C THR A 127 -1.95 6.76 -43.09
N ALA A 128 -1.10 6.72 -44.13
CA ALA A 128 -1.56 6.74 -45.52
C ALA A 128 -2.20 5.40 -45.89
N VAL A 129 -3.51 5.40 -46.05
CA VAL A 129 -4.32 4.20 -46.38
C VAL A 129 -5.38 4.50 -47.43
N GLY A 130 -5.75 3.49 -48.20
CA GLY A 130 -6.85 3.58 -49.19
C GLY A 130 -8.22 3.79 -48.52
N ASP A 131 -9.23 4.16 -49.32
CA ASP A 131 -10.57 4.52 -48.80
C ASP A 131 -11.31 3.37 -48.13
N THR A 132 -11.01 2.13 -48.50
CA THR A 132 -11.63 0.90 -47.97
C THR A 132 -10.87 0.31 -46.77
N ALA A 133 -9.76 0.89 -46.39
CA ALA A 133 -8.94 0.37 -45.28
C ALA A 133 -9.69 0.44 -43.96
N THR A 134 -9.43 -0.53 -43.12
CA THR A 134 -9.93 -0.60 -41.73
C THR A 134 -8.83 -0.94 -40.77
N GLY A 135 -8.89 -0.35 -39.56
CA GLY A 135 -7.98 -0.67 -38.46
C GLY A 135 -8.71 -1.45 -37.35
N HIS A 136 -8.16 -2.59 -36.97
CA HIS A 136 -8.69 -3.40 -35.88
C HIS A 136 -7.72 -3.33 -34.72
N VAL A 137 -8.17 -2.80 -33.55
CA VAL A 137 -7.37 -2.76 -32.33
C VAL A 137 -7.94 -3.77 -31.35
N GLU A 138 -7.15 -4.75 -30.98
CA GLU A 138 -7.62 -5.90 -30.23
C GLU A 138 -6.69 -6.25 -29.04
N VAL A 139 -7.32 -6.83 -28.02
CA VAL A 139 -6.65 -7.46 -26.87
C VAL A 139 -6.99 -8.95 -26.88
N PRO A 140 -6.02 -9.86 -26.62
CA PRO A 140 -6.28 -11.29 -26.54
C PRO A 140 -7.44 -11.63 -25.60
N ALA A 141 -8.27 -12.62 -25.95
CA ALA A 141 -9.49 -12.97 -25.21
C ALA A 141 -9.23 -13.24 -23.71
N ALA A 142 -8.11 -13.87 -23.37
CA ALA A 142 -7.72 -14.13 -21.98
C ALA A 142 -7.39 -12.86 -21.17
N GLN A 143 -7.02 -11.78 -21.84
CA GLN A 143 -6.62 -10.51 -21.19
C GLN A 143 -7.78 -9.48 -21.17
N ARG A 144 -8.79 -9.62 -22.02
CA ARG A 144 -9.97 -8.72 -22.10
C ARG A 144 -10.70 -8.50 -20.76
N PRO A 145 -10.81 -9.45 -19.84
CA PRO A 145 -11.45 -9.20 -18.55
C PRO A 145 -10.76 -8.14 -17.70
N TYR A 146 -9.47 -7.91 -17.91
CA TYR A 146 -8.61 -7.06 -17.08
C TYR A 146 -8.41 -5.66 -17.63
N VAL A 147 -8.83 -5.40 -18.87
CA VAL A 147 -8.69 -4.09 -19.50
C VAL A 147 -9.87 -3.73 -20.38
N ARG A 148 -9.96 -2.44 -20.71
CA ARG A 148 -10.91 -1.89 -21.67
C ARG A 148 -10.20 -0.88 -22.56
N LEU A 149 -10.53 -0.87 -23.85
CA LEU A 149 -10.02 0.10 -24.81
C LEU A 149 -11.04 1.19 -25.07
N PHE A 150 -10.58 2.42 -25.07
CA PHE A 150 -11.33 3.61 -25.48
C PHE A 150 -10.71 4.23 -26.72
N VAL A 151 -11.55 4.88 -27.52
CA VAL A 151 -11.14 5.72 -28.66
C VAL A 151 -11.70 7.11 -28.47
N LYS A 152 -10.90 8.14 -28.78
CA LYS A 152 -11.34 9.53 -28.73
C LYS A 152 -12.07 9.89 -30.01
N ARG A 153 -13.37 10.18 -29.91
CA ARG A 153 -14.23 10.64 -31.00
C ARG A 153 -14.95 11.91 -30.53
N ASP A 154 -14.99 12.94 -31.35
CA ASP A 154 -15.60 14.24 -31.02
C ASP A 154 -15.11 14.81 -29.68
N GLY A 155 -13.80 14.69 -29.40
CA GLY A 155 -13.17 15.17 -28.17
C GLY A 155 -13.46 14.35 -26.90
N LYS A 156 -14.20 13.23 -27.02
CA LYS A 156 -14.59 12.37 -25.87
C LYS A 156 -14.08 10.95 -26.04
N LEU A 157 -13.60 10.36 -24.96
CA LEU A 157 -13.27 8.93 -24.91
C LEU A 157 -14.56 8.10 -24.88
N ARG A 158 -14.66 7.13 -25.78
CA ARG A 158 -15.77 6.17 -25.90
C ARG A 158 -15.20 4.78 -26.02
N VAL A 159 -15.85 3.79 -25.45
CA VAL A 159 -15.41 2.39 -25.61
C VAL A 159 -15.23 2.07 -27.09
N LEU A 160 -14.07 1.54 -27.43
CA LEU A 160 -13.76 1.12 -28.79
C LEU A 160 -14.67 -0.08 -29.19
N ARG A 161 -15.57 0.15 -30.12
CA ARG A 161 -16.47 -0.86 -30.68
C ARG A 161 -16.33 -0.87 -32.20
N GLY A 162 -16.01 -2.03 -32.73
CA GLY A 162 -15.78 -2.19 -34.17
C GLY A 162 -14.47 -1.58 -34.69
N PRO A 163 -14.23 -1.64 -36.00
CA PRO A 163 -12.99 -1.17 -36.61
C PRO A 163 -12.91 0.35 -36.68
N LEU A 164 -11.67 0.83 -36.75
CA LEU A 164 -11.34 2.20 -37.12
C LEU A 164 -11.53 2.35 -38.65
N THR A 165 -12.05 3.48 -39.09
CA THR A 165 -12.28 3.79 -40.49
C THR A 165 -10.99 4.31 -41.16
N ALA A 166 -10.92 4.22 -42.48
CA ALA A 166 -9.82 4.82 -43.26
C ALA A 166 -9.64 6.32 -43.00
N ARG A 167 -10.74 7.05 -42.77
CA ARG A 167 -10.70 8.47 -42.39
C ARG A 167 -10.01 8.69 -41.03
N GLU A 168 -10.33 7.85 -40.03
CA GLU A 168 -9.70 7.92 -38.70
C GLU A 168 -8.20 7.59 -38.80
N LEU A 169 -7.82 6.53 -39.51
CA LEU A 169 -6.42 6.16 -39.70
C LEU A 169 -5.61 7.27 -40.36
N ARG A 170 -6.16 7.92 -41.41
CA ARG A 170 -5.49 9.05 -42.06
C ARG A 170 -5.37 10.29 -41.19
N ALA A 171 -6.29 10.49 -40.26
CA ALA A 171 -6.24 11.61 -39.30
C ALA A 171 -5.32 11.36 -38.09
N GLY A 172 -4.95 10.10 -37.86
CA GLY A 172 -4.35 9.65 -36.61
C GLY A 172 -5.42 9.41 -35.53
N VAL A 173 -5.16 8.47 -34.63
CA VAL A 173 -6.14 8.04 -33.62
C VAL A 173 -5.55 8.16 -32.22
N GLU A 174 -6.31 8.78 -31.34
CA GLU A 174 -6.05 8.75 -29.90
C GLU A 174 -6.86 7.63 -29.26
N LEU A 175 -6.17 6.71 -28.59
CA LEU A 175 -6.75 5.63 -27.83
C LEU A 175 -6.35 5.74 -26.35
N ALA A 176 -7.06 5.03 -25.49
CA ALA A 176 -6.69 4.88 -24.09
C ALA A 176 -6.99 3.46 -23.63
N LEU A 177 -6.11 2.90 -22.79
CA LEU A 177 -6.33 1.61 -22.15
C LEU A 177 -6.64 1.85 -20.67
N GLU A 178 -7.78 1.35 -20.22
CA GLU A 178 -8.19 1.31 -18.83
C GLU A 178 -7.84 -0.04 -18.21
N GLY A 179 -7.10 -0.06 -17.11
CA GLY A 179 -6.93 -1.23 -16.29
C GLY A 179 -8.16 -1.44 -15.40
N ARG A 180 -8.68 -2.66 -15.35
CA ARG A 180 -9.91 -2.95 -14.59
C ARG A 180 -9.68 -3.66 -13.27
N ASP A 181 -8.48 -4.18 -13.05
CA ASP A 181 -8.10 -4.84 -11.82
C ASP A 181 -6.58 -4.89 -11.66
N ILE A 182 -6.14 -5.13 -10.43
CA ILE A 182 -4.74 -5.46 -10.09
C ILE A 182 -4.48 -6.95 -10.33
N VAL A 183 -3.22 -7.39 -10.30
CA VAL A 183 -2.92 -8.83 -10.38
C VAL A 183 -3.31 -9.53 -9.07
N ARG A 184 -4.27 -10.47 -9.14
CA ARG A 184 -4.73 -11.25 -7.98
C ARG A 184 -4.18 -12.67 -7.93
N ASP A 185 -3.94 -13.27 -9.09
CA ASP A 185 -3.34 -14.59 -9.25
C ASP A 185 -2.53 -14.63 -10.55
N PRO A 186 -1.19 -14.72 -10.49
CA PRO A 186 -0.34 -14.69 -11.68
C PRO A 186 -0.54 -15.88 -12.61
N ARG A 187 -1.17 -16.96 -12.13
CA ARG A 187 -1.55 -18.10 -12.98
C ARG A 187 -2.76 -17.82 -13.87
N ARG A 188 -3.59 -16.83 -13.50
CA ARG A 188 -4.74 -16.38 -14.29
C ARG A 188 -4.36 -15.22 -15.21
N TRP A 189 -3.56 -14.32 -14.70
CA TRP A 189 -3.07 -13.16 -15.42
C TRP A 189 -1.79 -12.62 -14.76
N ASN A 190 -0.72 -12.50 -15.53
CA ASN A 190 0.59 -12.03 -15.04
C ASN A 190 0.70 -10.49 -14.98
N GLY A 191 -0.37 -9.77 -15.28
CA GLY A 191 -0.39 -8.30 -15.31
C GLY A 191 0.06 -7.69 -16.65
N GLU A 192 0.35 -8.49 -17.66
CA GLU A 192 0.69 -8.00 -19.00
C GLU A 192 -0.50 -8.03 -19.93
N VAL A 193 -0.54 -7.06 -20.83
CA VAL A 193 -1.57 -6.92 -21.86
C VAL A 193 -0.91 -6.60 -23.19
N ASP A 194 -1.25 -7.39 -24.20
CA ASP A 194 -0.89 -7.12 -25.59
C ASP A 194 -2.04 -6.35 -26.26
N VAL A 195 -1.74 -5.20 -26.84
CA VAL A 195 -2.66 -4.47 -27.70
C VAL A 195 -2.12 -4.56 -29.11
N THR A 196 -2.92 -5.09 -30.02
CA THR A 196 -2.52 -5.33 -31.42
C THR A 196 -3.36 -4.46 -32.34
N LEU A 197 -2.73 -3.70 -33.22
CA LEU A 197 -3.33 -3.01 -34.34
C LEU A 197 -3.14 -3.86 -35.60
N THR A 198 -4.23 -4.19 -36.29
CA THR A 198 -4.21 -4.79 -37.62
C THR A 198 -4.83 -3.81 -38.61
N VAL A 199 -4.05 -3.28 -39.54
CA VAL A 199 -4.55 -2.45 -40.64
C VAL A 199 -4.79 -3.34 -41.84
N ARG A 200 -6.04 -3.43 -42.24
CA ARG A 200 -6.49 -4.16 -43.43
C ARG A 200 -6.81 -3.18 -44.54
N GLY A 201 -6.27 -3.41 -45.68
CA GLY A 201 -6.55 -2.54 -46.83
C GLY A 201 -5.65 -2.88 -47.99
N GLY A 202 -6.21 -2.67 -49.16
CA GLY A 202 -5.61 -2.96 -50.47
C GLY A 202 -6.65 -3.55 -51.40
N GLU A 203 -6.70 -3.06 -52.60
CA GLU A 203 -7.52 -3.65 -53.68
C GLU A 203 -6.66 -4.59 -54.51
N GLY A 204 -7.17 -5.77 -54.82
CA GLY A 204 -6.51 -6.71 -55.74
C GLY A 204 -5.41 -7.58 -55.09
N ARG A 205 -4.37 -7.91 -55.89
CA ARG A 205 -3.28 -8.85 -55.53
C ARG A 205 -2.32 -8.35 -54.41
N THR A 206 -2.46 -7.10 -53.99
CA THR A 206 -1.60 -6.45 -52.95
C THR A 206 -2.30 -6.34 -51.63
N ALA A 207 -3.45 -7.00 -51.41
CA ALA A 207 -4.14 -7.05 -50.14
C ALA A 207 -3.30 -7.83 -49.11
N SER A 208 -2.57 -7.11 -48.29
CA SER A 208 -1.83 -7.66 -47.14
C SER A 208 -2.28 -6.94 -45.89
N ASP A 209 -2.39 -7.65 -44.77
CA ASP A 209 -2.60 -7.04 -43.47
C ASP A 209 -1.24 -6.55 -42.93
N ALA A 210 -1.21 -5.34 -42.38
CA ALA A 210 -0.09 -4.88 -41.57
C ALA A 210 -0.48 -5.01 -40.09
N VAL A 211 0.44 -5.47 -39.29
CA VAL A 211 0.23 -5.73 -37.87
C VAL A 211 1.31 -5.06 -37.05
N ASP A 212 0.90 -4.43 -35.98
CA ASP A 212 1.78 -3.89 -34.96
C ASP A 212 1.25 -4.21 -33.57
N ARG A 213 2.11 -4.27 -32.56
CA ARG A 213 1.75 -4.70 -31.22
C ARG A 213 2.56 -4.00 -30.15
N VAL A 214 1.88 -3.45 -29.15
CA VAL A 214 2.51 -2.94 -27.94
C VAL A 214 2.14 -3.81 -26.74
N ARG A 215 3.10 -4.01 -25.81
CA ARG A 215 2.87 -4.69 -24.54
C ARG A 215 2.92 -3.70 -23.39
N LEU A 216 1.89 -3.75 -22.55
CA LEU A 216 1.79 -2.93 -21.34
C LEU A 216 1.79 -3.82 -20.09
N LYS A 217 2.26 -3.29 -18.97
CA LYS A 217 2.26 -3.94 -17.64
C LYS A 217 1.41 -3.13 -16.67
N VAL A 218 0.51 -3.79 -15.94
CA VAL A 218 -0.21 -3.12 -14.85
C VAL A 218 0.74 -2.75 -13.71
N ALA A 219 0.54 -1.57 -13.16
CA ALA A 219 1.28 -1.12 -11.99
C ALA A 219 0.95 -2.02 -10.77
N PRO A 220 1.96 -2.53 -10.06
CA PRO A 220 1.74 -3.24 -8.82
C PRO A 220 1.29 -2.29 -7.73
N VAL A 221 0.52 -2.78 -6.77
CA VAL A 221 0.27 -2.08 -5.51
C VAL A 221 1.40 -2.39 -4.53
N LEU A 222 2.03 -1.35 -4.00
CA LEU A 222 3.20 -1.46 -3.12
C LEU A 222 2.86 -0.97 -1.72
N PHE A 223 3.21 -1.77 -0.72
CA PHE A 223 3.14 -1.38 0.69
C PHE A 223 4.05 -0.19 0.95
N GLN A 224 3.55 0.75 1.73
CA GLN A 224 4.31 1.90 2.20
C GLN A 224 4.92 1.59 3.57
N ASN A 225 6.18 1.97 3.77
CA ASN A 225 6.87 1.67 5.03
C ASN A 225 6.82 2.86 6.01
N ASP A 226 7.09 2.58 7.26
CA ASP A 226 6.99 3.51 8.39
C ASP A 226 7.94 4.70 8.33
N LEU A 227 8.99 4.66 7.53
CA LEU A 227 9.89 5.80 7.34
C LEU A 227 9.31 6.88 6.42
N GLN A 228 8.27 6.56 5.65
CA GLN A 228 7.58 7.54 4.82
C GLN A 228 6.71 8.45 5.71
N ARG A 229 6.75 9.75 5.42
CA ARG A 229 5.99 10.75 6.19
C ARG A 229 4.48 10.46 6.12
N ALA A 230 3.79 10.47 7.25
CA ALA A 230 2.35 10.51 7.28
C ALA A 230 1.83 11.84 6.71
N GLN A 231 0.90 11.78 5.77
CA GLN A 231 0.12 12.93 5.30
C GLN A 231 -1.12 13.12 6.15
N SER A 232 -1.73 12.00 6.58
CA SER A 232 -2.83 12.02 7.52
C SER A 232 -2.79 10.78 8.41
N VAL A 233 -3.32 10.93 9.62
CA VAL A 233 -3.51 9.87 10.61
C VAL A 233 -5.01 9.75 10.87
N PHE A 234 -5.52 8.54 10.96
CA PHE A 234 -6.89 8.29 11.36
C PHE A 234 -6.98 7.27 12.49
N ALA A 235 -7.92 7.50 13.39
CA ALA A 235 -8.19 6.67 14.54
C ALA A 235 -9.71 6.60 14.80
N ALA A 236 -10.11 5.74 15.72
CA ALA A 236 -11.51 5.66 16.15
C ALA A 236 -11.86 6.78 17.12
N LYS A 237 -13.15 7.14 17.16
CA LYS A 237 -13.77 7.89 18.25
C LYS A 237 -14.95 7.12 18.81
N PRO A 238 -15.35 7.35 20.09
CA PRO A 238 -16.54 6.75 20.67
C PRO A 238 -17.79 6.98 19.83
N GLY A 239 -18.67 6.00 19.77
CA GLY A 239 -20.00 6.13 19.18
C GLY A 239 -20.90 7.04 20.02
N PRO A 240 -22.04 7.48 19.48
CA PRO A 240 -22.93 8.44 20.15
C PRO A 240 -23.46 7.95 21.50
N ASP A 241 -23.69 6.64 21.68
CA ASP A 241 -24.24 6.06 22.89
C ASP A 241 -23.22 5.20 23.67
N SER A 242 -21.94 5.52 23.54
CA SER A 242 -20.86 4.72 24.12
C SER A 242 -20.89 4.65 25.65
N ASP A 243 -21.46 5.64 26.32
CA ASP A 243 -21.60 5.64 27.78
C ASP A 243 -22.70 4.69 28.30
N ALA A 244 -23.68 4.37 27.44
CA ALA A 244 -24.83 3.53 27.80
C ALA A 244 -24.57 2.03 27.62
N ILE A 245 -23.50 1.64 26.90
CA ILE A 245 -23.26 0.24 26.57
C ILE A 245 -22.22 -0.37 27.53
N PRO A 246 -22.54 -1.48 28.23
CA PRO A 246 -21.56 -2.20 29.04
C PRO A 246 -20.35 -2.70 28.20
N GLY A 247 -19.18 -2.71 28.81
CA GLY A 247 -17.98 -3.24 28.18
C GLY A 247 -18.07 -4.74 27.88
N PRO A 248 -17.24 -5.28 26.95
CA PRO A 248 -17.13 -6.72 26.74
C PRO A 248 -16.76 -7.44 28.04
N GLY A 249 -17.44 -8.57 28.34
CA GLY A 249 -17.15 -9.38 29.53
C GLY A 249 -17.73 -8.87 30.84
N GLY A 250 -18.68 -7.93 30.85
CA GLY A 250 -19.33 -7.43 32.07
C GLY A 250 -18.44 -6.58 32.98
N GLY A 251 -17.17 -6.41 32.66
CA GLY A 251 -16.15 -5.74 33.46
C GLY A 251 -15.77 -4.36 32.92
N GLY A 252 -16.70 -3.49 32.59
CA GLY A 252 -16.48 -2.05 32.52
C GLY A 252 -15.51 -1.47 31.50
N ASN A 253 -14.97 -2.23 30.56
CA ASN A 253 -14.10 -1.74 29.47
C ASN A 253 -14.89 -1.25 28.25
N GLY A 254 -15.92 -0.47 28.48
CA GLY A 254 -16.60 0.21 27.39
C GLY A 254 -15.79 1.41 26.97
N HIS A 255 -15.14 1.40 25.81
CA HIS A 255 -14.40 2.51 25.21
C HIS A 255 -15.13 3.85 25.32
N LYS A 256 -15.06 4.46 26.52
CA LYS A 256 -15.85 5.62 26.90
C LYS A 256 -15.19 6.91 26.48
N PRO A 257 -15.93 8.00 26.27
CA PRO A 257 -15.36 9.30 25.93
C PRO A 257 -14.27 9.77 26.89
N ARG A 258 -14.38 9.44 28.20
CA ARG A 258 -13.36 9.77 29.20
C ARG A 258 -12.03 9.05 28.99
N GLU A 259 -12.05 7.85 28.43
CA GLU A 259 -10.87 7.04 28.12
C GLU A 259 -10.24 7.46 26.77
N TRP A 260 -11.08 7.88 25.84
CA TRP A 260 -10.67 8.36 24.53
C TRP A 260 -10.02 9.74 24.53
N ARG A 261 -10.48 10.67 25.37
CA ARG A 261 -9.99 12.06 25.34
C ARG A 261 -8.47 12.20 25.56
N PRO A 262 -7.85 11.53 26.56
CA PRO A 262 -6.41 11.56 26.74
C PRO A 262 -5.65 11.01 25.53
N PHE A 263 -6.10 9.89 24.97
CA PHE A 263 -5.56 9.32 23.75
C PHE A 263 -5.63 10.30 22.57
N ALA A 264 -6.80 10.85 22.31
CA ALA A 264 -7.01 11.76 21.20
C ALA A 264 -6.22 13.07 21.34
N SER A 265 -6.05 13.59 22.56
CA SER A 265 -5.26 14.80 22.84
C SER A 265 -3.79 14.55 22.59
N SER A 266 -3.22 13.52 23.22
CA SER A 266 -1.80 13.19 23.09
C SER A 266 -1.41 12.77 21.66
N LEU A 267 -2.27 12.04 20.94
CA LEU A 267 -2.06 11.72 19.53
C LEU A 267 -2.01 12.98 18.65
N ARG A 268 -2.92 13.95 18.89
CA ARG A 268 -2.88 15.24 18.17
C ARG A 268 -1.64 16.06 18.52
N GLU A 269 -1.19 16.02 19.75
CA GLU A 269 0.04 16.70 20.20
C GLU A 269 1.27 16.09 19.51
N ALA A 270 1.37 14.76 19.48
CA ALA A 270 2.41 14.03 18.77
C ALA A 270 2.42 14.38 17.27
N ALA A 271 1.26 14.34 16.63
CA ALA A 271 1.10 14.69 15.22
C ALA A 271 1.52 16.14 14.92
N ARG A 272 1.10 17.09 15.78
CA ARG A 272 1.49 18.50 15.65
C ARG A 272 3.00 18.68 15.80
N ALA A 273 3.63 18.01 16.77
CA ALA A 273 5.07 18.04 16.98
C ALA A 273 5.84 17.48 15.77
N ALA A 274 5.24 16.53 15.03
CA ALA A 274 5.75 15.99 13.78
C ALA A 274 5.42 16.86 12.54
N GLY A 275 4.78 18.01 12.73
CA GLY A 275 4.45 18.96 11.66
C GLY A 275 3.19 18.62 10.85
N LEU A 276 2.28 17.80 11.40
CA LEU A 276 0.93 17.60 10.86
C LEU A 276 0.00 18.68 11.44
N THR A 277 -1.05 19.02 10.69
CA THR A 277 -2.09 19.94 11.14
C THR A 277 -3.22 19.19 11.86
N SER A 278 -4.11 19.93 12.52
CA SER A 278 -5.30 19.32 13.14
C SER A 278 -6.26 18.66 12.13
N ARG A 279 -6.20 19.07 10.85
CA ARG A 279 -6.99 18.48 9.77
C ARG A 279 -6.42 17.14 9.30
N ASP A 280 -5.14 16.92 9.54
CA ASP A 280 -4.45 15.70 9.14
C ASP A 280 -4.67 14.55 10.15
N VAL A 281 -5.28 14.83 11.32
CA VAL A 281 -5.64 13.82 12.32
C VAL A 281 -7.16 13.72 12.40
N THR A 282 -7.71 12.66 11.81
CA THR A 282 -9.14 12.42 11.74
C THR A 282 -9.58 11.31 12.69
N PHE A 283 -10.76 11.46 13.28
CA PHE A 283 -11.37 10.45 14.13
C PHE A 283 -12.67 9.97 13.51
N THR A 284 -12.66 8.72 13.05
CA THR A 284 -13.80 8.11 12.37
C THR A 284 -14.75 7.50 13.39
N ALA A 285 -16.06 7.76 13.21
CA ALA A 285 -17.09 7.15 14.04
C ALA A 285 -17.57 5.86 13.39
N GLY A 286 -17.62 4.79 14.18
CA GLY A 286 -18.43 3.61 13.88
C GLY A 286 -19.91 3.89 14.06
N THR A 287 -20.73 2.85 13.86
CA THR A 287 -22.14 2.84 14.23
C THR A 287 -22.32 2.26 15.63
N GLN A 288 -23.54 2.25 16.15
CA GLN A 288 -23.83 1.66 17.47
C GLN A 288 -23.47 0.18 17.59
N GLN A 289 -23.55 -0.59 16.50
CA GLN A 289 -23.32 -2.04 16.53
C GLN A 289 -21.86 -2.45 16.64
N TRP A 290 -20.93 -1.65 16.09
CA TRP A 290 -19.51 -2.00 16.03
C TRP A 290 -18.56 -0.81 16.31
N TRP A 291 -19.02 0.29 16.92
CA TRP A 291 -18.18 1.41 17.33
C TRP A 291 -17.03 0.99 18.28
N ARG A 292 -17.14 -0.17 18.92
CA ARG A 292 -16.12 -0.76 19.80
C ARG A 292 -14.92 -1.30 19.05
N ASP A 293 -15.02 -1.53 17.76
CA ASP A 293 -13.87 -1.88 16.92
C ASP A 293 -13.03 -0.61 16.67
N ILE A 294 -12.09 -0.39 17.59
CA ILE A 294 -11.22 0.78 17.58
C ILE A 294 -9.97 0.57 16.70
N TRP A 295 -9.74 -0.65 16.22
CA TRP A 295 -8.52 -1.09 15.57
C TRP A 295 -8.47 -0.62 14.12
N ARG A 296 -7.91 0.57 13.87
CA ARG A 296 -7.85 1.14 12.53
C ARG A 296 -6.75 0.53 11.67
N GLN A 297 -5.70 0.00 12.29
CA GLN A 297 -4.67 -0.78 11.58
C GLN A 297 -5.24 -2.11 11.08
N ASP A 298 -6.14 -2.73 11.82
CA ASP A 298 -6.72 -4.04 11.46
C ASP A 298 -7.70 -4.00 10.29
N MET A 299 -8.12 -2.81 9.87
CA MET A 299 -9.10 -2.64 8.78
C MET A 299 -8.50 -2.63 7.40
N VAL A 300 -7.27 -2.15 7.26
CA VAL A 300 -6.69 -1.78 5.98
C VAL A 300 -5.19 -1.68 6.03
N GLU A 301 -4.56 -2.13 4.95
CA GLU A 301 -3.19 -1.78 4.64
C GLU A 301 -3.17 -0.76 3.49
N PRO A 302 -2.73 0.47 3.72
CA PRO A 302 -2.58 1.47 2.68
C PRO A 302 -1.40 1.14 1.76
N THR A 303 -1.67 1.06 0.47
CA THR A 303 -0.66 0.83 -0.56
C THR A 303 -0.70 1.93 -1.62
N VAL A 304 0.26 1.93 -2.54
CA VAL A 304 0.33 2.87 -3.65
C VAL A 304 0.63 2.14 -4.95
N ALA A 305 -0.11 2.45 -6.00
CA ALA A 305 0.24 2.16 -7.39
C ALA A 305 0.75 3.44 -8.06
N SER A 306 1.67 3.32 -9.01
CA SER A 306 2.25 4.48 -9.67
C SER A 306 2.67 4.20 -11.11
N VAL A 307 2.58 5.23 -11.96
CA VAL A 307 3.01 5.20 -13.36
C VAL A 307 3.79 6.47 -13.72
N PRO A 308 4.60 6.46 -14.79
CA PRO A 308 5.25 7.66 -15.29
C PRO A 308 4.25 8.77 -15.62
N ALA A 309 4.66 10.02 -15.44
CA ALA A 309 3.91 11.18 -15.85
C ALA A 309 4.85 12.22 -16.47
N PRO A 310 4.35 13.11 -17.37
CA PRO A 310 5.18 14.05 -18.11
C PRO A 310 6.10 14.91 -17.23
N GLY A 311 7.32 15.16 -17.70
CA GLY A 311 8.30 15.98 -16.99
C GLY A 311 8.98 15.27 -15.82
N GLY A 312 9.10 13.96 -15.88
CA GLY A 312 9.76 13.14 -14.87
C GLY A 312 8.96 13.00 -13.56
N ARG A 313 7.70 13.40 -13.59
CA ARG A 313 6.76 13.20 -12.46
C ARG A 313 6.28 11.75 -12.39
N VAL A 314 5.59 11.44 -11.34
CA VAL A 314 4.93 10.15 -11.11
C VAL A 314 3.46 10.44 -10.83
N HIS A 315 2.56 9.76 -11.54
CA HIS A 315 1.15 9.73 -11.21
C HIS A 315 0.90 8.56 -10.26
N THR A 316 0.14 8.79 -9.21
CA THR A 316 -0.05 7.81 -8.12
C THR A 316 -1.51 7.66 -7.75
N MET A 317 -1.92 6.43 -7.49
CA MET A 317 -3.20 6.08 -6.90
C MET A 317 -2.94 5.35 -5.58
N ARG A 318 -3.57 5.76 -4.49
CA ARG A 318 -3.62 4.97 -3.27
C ARG A 318 -4.58 3.81 -3.45
N VAL A 319 -4.14 2.63 -3.09
CA VAL A 319 -4.99 1.44 -3.11
C VAL A 319 -5.07 0.90 -1.68
N MET A 320 -6.24 1.04 -1.08
CA MET A 320 -6.54 0.59 0.26
C MET A 320 -6.85 -0.90 0.22
N LEU A 321 -5.91 -1.75 0.64
CA LEU A 321 -6.13 -3.19 0.73
C LEU A 321 -6.97 -3.49 1.96
N ARG A 322 -8.25 -3.75 1.75
CA ARG A 322 -9.17 -4.09 2.83
C ARG A 322 -8.82 -5.43 3.45
N THR A 323 -8.79 -5.48 4.75
CA THR A 323 -8.57 -6.70 5.54
C THR A 323 -9.43 -7.88 5.06
N PRO A 324 -8.87 -9.10 4.92
CA PRO A 324 -9.64 -10.33 4.70
C PRO A 324 -10.26 -10.91 5.97
N MET A 325 -10.11 -10.24 7.11
CA MET A 325 -10.68 -10.64 8.40
C MET A 325 -12.19 -10.81 8.29
N ARG A 326 -12.69 -11.94 8.79
CA ARG A 326 -14.11 -12.30 8.77
C ARG A 326 -14.70 -12.29 10.17
N TRP A 327 -15.96 -12.00 10.22
CA TRP A 327 -16.72 -11.92 11.46
C TRP A 327 -18.09 -12.54 11.30
N THR A 328 -18.45 -13.42 12.24
CA THR A 328 -19.80 -13.96 12.33
C THR A 328 -20.56 -13.18 13.39
N ALA A 329 -21.70 -12.62 13.04
CA ALA A 329 -22.51 -11.86 13.99
C ALA A 329 -23.00 -12.77 15.12
N PRO A 330 -22.89 -12.35 16.40
CA PRO A 330 -23.32 -13.17 17.56
C PRO A 330 -24.79 -13.59 17.50
N GLU A 331 -25.61 -12.80 16.82
CA GLU A 331 -27.06 -13.03 16.69
C GLU A 331 -27.41 -14.13 15.66
N GLY A 332 -26.44 -14.94 15.24
CA GLY A 332 -26.66 -15.98 14.23
C GLY A 332 -26.73 -15.44 12.79
N GLY A 333 -26.20 -14.25 12.58
CA GLY A 333 -26.09 -13.65 11.24
C GLY A 333 -25.08 -14.36 10.33
N LYS A 334 -25.08 -13.99 9.05
CA LYS A 334 -24.11 -14.48 8.07
C LYS A 334 -22.69 -14.00 8.42
N THR A 335 -21.69 -14.85 8.15
CA THR A 335 -20.29 -14.45 8.18
C THR A 335 -20.01 -13.41 7.09
N THR A 336 -19.46 -12.26 7.47
CA THR A 336 -19.08 -11.15 6.56
C THR A 336 -17.60 -10.83 6.72
N LEU A 337 -17.03 -10.06 5.82
CA LEU A 337 -15.78 -9.34 6.11
C LEU A 337 -16.04 -8.36 7.26
N SER A 338 -14.98 -7.98 7.99
CA SER A 338 -15.08 -6.98 9.07
C SER A 338 -15.90 -5.77 8.60
N ARG A 339 -17.01 -5.50 9.32
CA ARG A 339 -17.93 -4.41 8.98
C ARG A 339 -17.32 -3.04 9.25
N SER A 340 -16.43 -2.94 10.23
CA SER A 340 -15.69 -1.72 10.52
C SER A 340 -14.85 -1.27 9.31
N ALA A 341 -14.31 -2.22 8.54
CA ALA A 341 -13.56 -1.91 7.33
C ALA A 341 -14.43 -1.37 6.17
N ARG A 342 -15.76 -1.38 6.28
CA ARG A 342 -16.64 -0.68 5.32
C ARG A 342 -16.51 0.84 5.38
N LEU A 343 -15.93 1.38 6.45
CA LEU A 343 -15.55 2.80 6.54
C LEU A 343 -14.64 3.23 5.39
N LEU A 344 -13.84 2.33 4.84
CA LEU A 344 -12.99 2.62 3.68
C LEU A 344 -13.79 3.14 2.47
N PHE A 345 -14.95 2.55 2.23
CA PHE A 345 -15.84 2.95 1.14
C PHE A 345 -16.61 4.23 1.43
N ARG A 346 -16.86 4.56 2.72
CA ARG A 346 -17.56 5.78 3.13
C ARG A 346 -16.64 6.98 3.21
N ASP A 347 -15.46 6.80 3.83
CA ASP A 347 -14.63 7.91 4.30
C ASP A 347 -13.41 8.17 3.41
N PHE A 348 -12.93 7.15 2.68
CA PHE A 348 -11.64 7.23 1.99
C PHE A 348 -11.76 7.09 0.46
N ARG A 349 -12.58 6.14 -0.05
CA ARG A 349 -12.72 5.97 -1.50
C ARG A 349 -13.13 7.29 -2.16
N GLY A 350 -12.43 7.64 -3.23
CA GLY A 350 -12.67 8.87 -3.99
C GLY A 350 -11.51 9.15 -4.94
N PRO A 351 -11.28 10.40 -5.33
CA PRO A 351 -10.21 10.74 -6.26
C PRO A 351 -8.84 10.23 -5.82
N ASP A 352 -8.17 9.52 -6.72
CA ASP A 352 -6.87 8.90 -6.52
C ASP A 352 -6.81 7.93 -5.30
N VAL A 353 -7.98 7.43 -4.83
CA VAL A 353 -8.07 6.46 -3.72
C VAL A 353 -9.03 5.33 -4.04
N GLY A 354 -8.49 4.17 -4.38
CA GLY A 354 -9.21 2.93 -4.61
C GLY A 354 -9.32 2.06 -3.34
N VAL A 355 -10.28 1.14 -3.31
CA VAL A 355 -10.43 0.12 -2.27
C VAL A 355 -10.52 -1.25 -2.93
N VAL A 356 -9.54 -2.09 -2.63
CA VAL A 356 -9.48 -3.46 -3.13
C VAL A 356 -9.70 -4.43 -1.97
N GLN A 357 -10.51 -5.46 -2.18
CA GLN A 357 -10.68 -6.57 -1.25
C GLN A 357 -10.35 -7.90 -1.92
N GLN A 358 -9.72 -8.79 -1.16
CA GLN A 358 -9.43 -10.15 -1.59
C GLN A 358 -9.57 -11.08 -0.39
N PHE A 359 -10.29 -12.17 -0.55
CA PHE A 359 -10.48 -13.19 0.48
C PHE A 359 -10.95 -14.50 -0.17
N THR A 360 -10.78 -15.61 0.53
CA THR A 360 -11.27 -16.92 0.08
C THR A 360 -12.78 -17.05 0.37
N PRO A 361 -13.65 -17.12 -0.65
CA PRO A 361 -15.09 -17.32 -0.44
C PRO A 361 -15.37 -18.60 0.33
N GLY A 362 -16.36 -18.57 1.23
CA GLY A 362 -16.79 -19.74 2.00
C GLY A 362 -15.85 -20.15 3.14
N ARG A 363 -14.69 -19.53 3.31
CA ARG A 363 -13.84 -19.76 4.49
C ARG A 363 -14.60 -19.29 5.76
N GLU A 364 -14.72 -20.14 6.73
CA GLU A 364 -15.24 -19.74 8.04
C GLU A 364 -14.10 -19.25 8.95
N PRO A 365 -14.34 -18.21 9.77
CA PRO A 365 -13.34 -17.74 10.71
C PRO A 365 -13.08 -18.79 11.79
N ASN A 366 -11.81 -18.96 12.16
CA ASN A 366 -11.43 -19.72 13.33
C ASN A 366 -11.31 -18.75 14.53
N GLY A 367 -12.31 -18.73 15.38
CA GLY A 367 -12.36 -17.78 16.49
C GLY A 367 -12.47 -16.33 16.02
N LEU A 368 -11.57 -15.46 16.46
CA LEU A 368 -11.56 -14.02 16.15
C LEU A 368 -10.95 -13.66 14.79
N ASP A 369 -10.42 -14.62 14.05
CA ASP A 369 -9.80 -14.43 12.72
C ASP A 369 -8.67 -13.36 12.67
N LEU A 370 -7.94 -13.23 13.79
CA LEU A 370 -6.99 -12.12 14.01
C LEU A 370 -5.82 -12.12 13.02
N GLN A 371 -5.32 -13.29 12.58
CA GLN A 371 -4.23 -13.37 11.60
C GLN A 371 -4.55 -12.70 10.27
N ASN A 372 -5.81 -12.45 10.00
CA ASN A 372 -6.29 -11.77 8.80
C ASN A 372 -6.46 -10.26 8.99
N ALA A 373 -6.33 -9.75 10.21
CA ALA A 373 -6.26 -8.30 10.46
C ALA A 373 -4.98 -7.72 9.87
N THR A 374 -5.07 -6.52 9.31
CA THR A 374 -3.93 -5.92 8.59
C THR A 374 -2.84 -5.38 9.51
N GLY A 375 -3.06 -5.30 10.82
CA GLY A 375 -1.98 -5.12 11.81
C GLY A 375 -0.94 -6.25 11.82
N ASN A 376 -1.29 -7.40 11.24
CA ASN A 376 -0.34 -8.50 11.01
C ASN A 376 0.55 -8.31 9.76
N PHE A 377 0.36 -7.28 8.96
CA PHE A 377 1.11 -7.05 7.72
C PHE A 377 1.86 -5.73 7.80
N GLU A 378 3.18 -5.79 7.65
CA GLU A 378 4.09 -4.66 7.72
C GLU A 378 4.98 -4.57 6.47
N SER A 379 5.68 -3.47 6.31
CA SER A 379 6.61 -3.29 5.20
C SER A 379 8.01 -2.94 5.67
N LEU A 380 8.98 -3.76 5.32
CA LEU A 380 10.40 -3.43 5.46
C LEU A 380 10.80 -2.45 4.35
N PRO A 381 11.54 -1.38 4.67
CA PRO A 381 12.10 -0.47 3.68
C PRO A 381 13.09 -1.19 2.75
N PRO A 382 13.49 -0.57 1.64
CA PRO A 382 14.50 -1.13 0.75
C PRO A 382 15.84 -1.42 1.40
N TYR A 383 16.47 -2.47 0.89
CA TYR A 383 17.82 -2.88 1.23
C TYR A 383 18.42 -3.75 0.11
N ALA A 384 19.66 -4.17 0.25
CA ALA A 384 20.36 -4.93 -0.78
C ALA A 384 19.57 -6.16 -1.27
N GLY A 385 19.38 -6.28 -2.57
CA GLY A 385 18.58 -7.34 -3.19
C GLY A 385 17.05 -7.10 -3.19
N HIS A 386 16.55 -6.10 -2.45
CA HIS A 386 15.13 -5.79 -2.32
C HIS A 386 14.86 -4.27 -2.51
N PRO A 387 14.95 -3.75 -3.75
CA PRO A 387 14.88 -2.30 -4.02
C PRO A 387 13.51 -1.68 -3.71
N GLN A 388 12.45 -2.47 -3.59
CA GLN A 388 11.12 -2.02 -3.17
C GLN A 388 10.81 -2.40 -1.69
N GLY A 389 11.75 -3.02 -0.99
CA GLY A 389 11.52 -3.58 0.33
C GLY A 389 10.84 -4.95 0.29
N ARG A 390 10.30 -5.38 1.42
CA ARG A 390 9.56 -6.65 1.54
C ARG A 390 8.31 -6.48 2.39
N VAL A 391 7.30 -7.28 2.14
CA VAL A 391 6.16 -7.42 3.06
C VAL A 391 6.54 -8.39 4.18
N LEU A 392 6.37 -7.97 5.43
CA LEU A 392 6.61 -8.78 6.62
C LEU A 392 5.26 -9.12 7.26
N TYR A 393 5.00 -10.41 7.56
CA TYR A 393 3.81 -10.79 8.31
C TYR A 393 4.06 -11.96 9.26
N GLY A 394 3.21 -12.04 10.28
CA GLY A 394 3.25 -13.09 11.27
C GLY A 394 2.53 -14.35 10.82
N THR A 395 3.08 -15.50 11.19
CA THR A 395 2.49 -16.80 10.92
C THR A 395 2.27 -17.60 12.19
N ASP A 396 1.25 -18.44 12.14
CA ASP A 396 0.91 -19.42 13.18
C ASP A 396 0.58 -20.73 12.45
N PRO A 397 1.22 -21.86 12.78
CA PRO A 397 0.94 -23.13 12.10
C PRO A 397 -0.54 -23.54 12.08
N GLN A 398 -1.31 -23.09 13.06
CA GLN A 398 -2.74 -23.41 13.20
C GLN A 398 -3.67 -22.32 12.65
N ARG A 399 -3.21 -21.07 12.57
CA ARG A 399 -3.98 -19.89 12.17
C ARG A 399 -3.23 -19.12 11.10
N GLN A 400 -3.37 -19.53 9.86
CA GLN A 400 -2.71 -18.88 8.72
C GLN A 400 -3.53 -17.69 8.19
N PRO A 401 -2.89 -16.64 7.69
CA PRO A 401 -3.56 -15.63 6.89
C PRO A 401 -4.28 -16.24 5.67
N ASP A 402 -5.30 -15.55 5.18
CA ASP A 402 -6.08 -15.98 4.01
C ASP A 402 -5.17 -16.17 2.78
N ALA A 403 -5.12 -17.41 2.28
CA ALA A 403 -4.21 -17.79 1.20
C ALA A 403 -4.45 -17.01 -0.10
N SER A 404 -5.69 -16.54 -0.36
CA SER A 404 -5.97 -15.73 -1.55
C SER A 404 -5.51 -14.29 -1.38
N PHE A 405 -5.54 -13.76 -0.16
CA PHE A 405 -5.01 -12.44 0.16
C PHE A 405 -3.47 -12.42 0.07
N VAL A 406 -2.81 -13.40 0.68
CA VAL A 406 -1.35 -13.54 0.58
C VAL A 406 -0.92 -13.71 -0.88
N LYS A 407 -1.64 -14.56 -1.65
CA LYS A 407 -1.36 -14.74 -3.09
C LYS A 407 -1.48 -13.43 -3.86
N MET A 408 -2.48 -12.61 -3.58
CA MET A 408 -2.64 -11.30 -4.23
C MET A 408 -1.47 -10.36 -3.91
N ILE A 409 -1.00 -10.34 -2.65
CA ILE A 409 0.17 -9.55 -2.24
C ILE A 409 1.42 -10.03 -3.00
N GLU A 410 1.67 -11.32 -3.01
CA GLU A 410 2.83 -11.91 -3.71
C GLU A 410 2.76 -11.73 -5.23
N ALA A 411 1.56 -11.71 -5.79
CA ALA A 411 1.32 -11.49 -7.22
C ALA A 411 1.76 -10.11 -7.71
N GLN A 412 1.95 -9.13 -6.81
CA GLN A 412 2.52 -7.82 -7.18
C GLN A 412 3.99 -7.93 -7.60
N GLY A 413 4.71 -8.96 -7.13
CA GLY A 413 6.02 -9.38 -7.63
C GLY A 413 7.18 -8.41 -7.36
N ARG A 414 7.01 -7.42 -6.48
CA ARG A 414 8.02 -6.38 -6.21
C ARG A 414 8.49 -6.35 -4.75
N GLN A 415 7.67 -6.80 -3.82
CA GLN A 415 7.94 -6.86 -2.40
C GLN A 415 7.74 -8.32 -1.91
N PRO A 416 8.75 -9.18 -2.05
CA PRO A 416 8.63 -10.59 -1.62
C PRO A 416 8.27 -10.68 -0.13
N SER A 417 7.43 -11.66 0.22
CA SER A 417 7.03 -11.91 1.60
C SER A 417 8.19 -12.38 2.47
N LEU A 418 8.19 -11.97 3.72
CA LEU A 418 9.00 -12.47 4.82
C LEU A 418 8.07 -12.80 5.99
N THR A 419 8.26 -13.93 6.63
CA THR A 419 7.41 -14.34 7.75
C THR A 419 8.20 -14.56 9.03
N ILE A 420 7.56 -14.24 10.16
CA ILE A 420 8.06 -14.57 11.50
C ILE A 420 6.98 -15.30 12.31
N ASP A 421 7.39 -16.10 13.27
CA ASP A 421 6.48 -16.83 14.17
C ASP A 421 5.84 -15.87 15.18
N THR A 422 4.52 -15.73 15.11
CA THR A 422 3.69 -14.96 16.04
C THR A 422 2.70 -15.83 16.82
N SER A 423 2.81 -17.17 16.72
CA SER A 423 1.89 -18.14 17.32
C SER A 423 1.80 -18.08 18.84
N TRP A 424 2.83 -17.53 19.48
CA TRP A 424 2.92 -17.38 20.93
C TRP A 424 2.18 -16.17 21.49
N LEU A 425 1.80 -15.23 20.61
CA LEU A 425 1.02 -14.05 20.96
C LEU A 425 -0.49 -14.36 20.93
N LEU A 426 -1.24 -13.68 21.75
CA LEU A 426 -2.69 -13.84 21.80
C LEU A 426 -3.37 -13.30 20.54
N VAL A 427 -2.99 -12.11 20.11
CA VAL A 427 -3.47 -11.48 18.86
C VAL A 427 -2.71 -12.08 17.68
N GLY A 428 -1.40 -12.17 17.76
CA GLY A 428 -0.55 -12.86 16.80
C GLY A 428 -0.10 -11.98 15.64
N HIS A 429 0.10 -10.69 15.88
CA HIS A 429 0.53 -9.73 14.88
C HIS A 429 2.02 -9.39 14.98
N VAL A 430 2.61 -9.01 13.85
CA VAL A 430 4.01 -8.57 13.79
C VAL A 430 4.24 -7.27 14.56
N ASP A 431 3.32 -6.33 14.47
CA ASP A 431 3.39 -5.01 15.08
C ASP A 431 3.45 -5.03 16.63
N GLU A 432 3.10 -6.16 17.26
CA GLU A 432 3.18 -6.33 18.72
C GLU A 432 4.64 -6.39 19.21
N THR A 433 5.59 -6.76 18.35
CA THR A 433 6.98 -7.05 18.77
C THR A 433 8.05 -6.31 17.99
N VAL A 434 7.75 -5.83 16.78
CA VAL A 434 8.72 -5.27 15.84
C VAL A 434 8.15 -4.03 15.17
N HIS A 435 8.97 -2.98 15.05
CA HIS A 435 8.66 -1.77 14.30
C HIS A 435 9.88 -1.26 13.53
N VAL A 436 9.67 -0.73 12.33
CA VAL A 436 10.74 -0.14 11.51
C VAL A 436 11.04 1.28 12.00
N VAL A 437 12.29 1.57 12.30
CA VAL A 437 12.74 2.90 12.75
C VAL A 437 13.96 3.36 11.95
N ARG A 438 14.13 4.67 11.84
CA ARG A 438 15.33 5.27 11.24
C ARG A 438 16.58 4.90 12.06
N ALA A 439 17.67 4.63 11.34
CA ALA A 439 18.99 4.44 11.93
C ALA A 439 20.04 5.23 11.14
N ASP A 440 21.17 5.52 11.80
CA ASP A 440 22.33 6.12 11.17
C ASP A 440 23.33 5.04 10.75
N ASN A 441 22.86 4.21 9.80
CA ASN A 441 23.63 3.14 9.16
C ASN A 441 23.48 3.23 7.63
N GLU A 442 24.19 2.39 6.89
CA GLU A 442 24.18 2.40 5.42
C GLU A 442 22.76 2.25 4.80
N ARG A 443 21.87 1.49 5.47
CA ARG A 443 20.48 1.30 5.00
C ARG A 443 19.57 2.48 5.34
N GLY A 444 19.93 3.31 6.33
CA GLY A 444 19.10 4.38 6.86
C GLY A 444 17.98 3.90 7.80
N TRP A 445 17.93 2.60 8.14
CA TRP A 445 16.90 2.05 9.02
C TRP A 445 17.39 0.83 9.81
N THR A 446 16.64 0.54 10.87
CA THR A 446 16.75 -0.68 11.67
C THR A 446 15.39 -1.05 12.24
N LEU A 447 15.36 -2.00 13.16
CA LEU A 447 14.16 -2.47 13.85
C LEU A 447 14.20 -2.09 15.33
N ALA A 448 13.14 -1.45 15.79
CA ALA A 448 12.81 -1.41 17.21
C ALA A 448 12.15 -2.75 17.58
N VAL A 449 12.66 -3.41 18.59
CA VAL A 449 12.19 -4.72 19.04
C VAL A 449 11.87 -4.70 20.53
N ALA A 450 10.76 -5.33 20.90
CA ALA A 450 10.37 -5.47 22.30
C ALA A 450 11.42 -6.30 23.06
N ASP A 451 11.83 -5.83 24.25
CA ASP A 451 12.83 -6.50 25.09
C ASP A 451 12.32 -6.70 26.52
N PRO A 452 11.74 -7.88 26.83
CA PRO A 452 11.26 -8.20 28.17
C PRO A 452 12.39 -8.28 29.21
N ARG A 453 13.57 -8.76 28.81
CA ARG A 453 14.73 -8.85 29.74
C ARG A 453 15.21 -7.47 30.16
N GLN A 454 15.26 -6.51 29.21
CA GLN A 454 15.58 -5.12 29.54
C GLN A 454 14.52 -4.53 30.49
N ALA A 455 13.24 -4.80 30.26
CA ALA A 455 12.17 -4.31 31.11
C ALA A 455 12.30 -4.84 32.56
N VAL A 456 12.51 -6.16 32.72
CA VAL A 456 12.74 -6.79 34.04
C VAL A 456 14.00 -6.23 34.74
N GLU A 457 15.07 -5.98 33.97
CA GLU A 457 16.30 -5.39 34.57
C GLU A 457 16.08 -3.95 35.05
N LEU A 458 15.24 -3.18 34.38
CA LEU A 458 14.85 -1.84 34.83
C LEU A 458 14.00 -1.90 36.12
N LEU A 459 13.14 -2.91 36.30
CA LEU A 459 12.46 -3.17 37.57
C LEU A 459 13.47 -3.51 38.69
N ARG A 460 14.41 -4.43 38.43
CA ARG A 460 15.46 -4.78 39.40
C ARG A 460 16.31 -3.58 39.78
N ARG A 461 16.62 -2.70 38.84
CA ARG A 461 17.34 -1.44 39.11
C ARG A 461 16.55 -0.54 40.05
N THR A 462 15.23 -0.47 39.88
CA THR A 462 14.33 0.30 40.77
C THR A 462 14.33 -0.29 42.18
N GLN A 463 14.21 -1.60 42.33
CA GLN A 463 14.27 -2.32 43.59
C GLN A 463 15.62 -2.10 44.32
N ARG A 464 16.74 -2.28 43.59
CA ARG A 464 18.10 -2.04 44.17
C ARG A 464 18.32 -0.60 44.64
N ALA A 465 17.57 0.34 44.10
CA ALA A 465 17.62 1.74 44.53
C ALA A 465 16.74 2.03 45.77
N GLY A 466 16.06 1.02 46.34
CA GLY A 466 15.16 1.16 47.48
C GLY A 466 13.74 1.62 47.12
N GLU A 467 13.41 1.64 45.81
CA GLU A 467 12.11 2.12 45.32
C GLU A 467 11.16 0.96 44.90
N GLY A 468 11.44 -0.26 45.39
CA GLY A 468 10.68 -1.46 45.02
C GLY A 468 9.23 -1.44 45.44
N GLY A 469 8.87 -0.76 46.52
CA GLY A 469 7.49 -0.59 46.98
C GLY A 469 6.63 0.33 46.13
N GLN A 470 7.16 1.00 45.11
CA GLN A 470 6.35 1.84 44.24
C GLN A 470 5.41 1.01 43.37
N ARG A 471 4.19 1.53 43.09
CA ARG A 471 3.22 0.89 42.24
C ARG A 471 3.50 1.15 40.76
N MET A 472 3.53 0.09 39.98
CA MET A 472 3.50 0.19 38.52
C MET A 472 2.19 0.79 38.06
N PHE A 473 2.19 1.44 36.91
CA PHE A 473 0.98 2.04 36.31
C PHE A 473 0.27 3.06 37.22
N ALA A 474 1.00 3.74 38.11
CA ALA A 474 0.46 4.58 39.16
C ALA A 474 -0.51 5.68 38.64
N ALA A 475 -0.21 6.26 37.48
CA ALA A 475 -1.03 7.29 36.84
C ALA A 475 -2.23 6.76 36.04
N THR A 476 -2.45 5.45 35.98
CA THR A 476 -3.51 4.84 35.18
C THR A 476 -4.79 4.60 35.99
N THR A 477 -5.84 4.16 35.31
CA THR A 477 -7.13 3.77 35.94
C THR A 477 -7.20 2.32 36.39
N LEU A 478 -6.08 1.58 36.37
CA LEU A 478 -6.04 0.20 36.84
C LEU A 478 -6.36 0.14 38.36
N PRO A 479 -7.32 -0.68 38.80
CA PRO A 479 -7.70 -0.72 40.23
C PRO A 479 -6.59 -1.35 41.11
N ASP A 480 -6.11 -2.51 40.72
CA ASP A 480 -5.10 -3.28 41.46
C ASP A 480 -3.73 -3.18 40.79
N LYS A 481 -2.94 -2.22 41.25
CA LYS A 481 -1.64 -1.91 40.68
C LYS A 481 -0.56 -2.65 41.48
N PRO A 482 0.17 -3.60 40.85
CA PRO A 482 1.27 -4.27 41.54
C PRO A 482 2.39 -3.30 41.85
N THR A 483 3.11 -3.55 42.91
CA THR A 483 4.39 -2.91 43.18
C THR A 483 5.50 -3.57 42.33
N VAL A 484 6.62 -2.90 42.24
CA VAL A 484 7.83 -3.46 41.59
C VAL A 484 8.29 -4.73 42.30
N ASP A 485 8.26 -4.75 43.64
CA ASP A 485 8.62 -5.92 44.45
C ASP A 485 7.65 -7.08 44.20
N GLU A 486 6.33 -6.85 44.25
CA GLU A 486 5.32 -7.87 43.94
C GLU A 486 5.47 -8.51 42.55
N LEU A 487 5.88 -7.75 41.55
CA LEU A 487 6.19 -8.31 40.24
C LEU A 487 7.47 -9.14 40.26
N LEU A 488 8.52 -8.65 40.90
CA LEU A 488 9.82 -9.33 40.96
C LEU A 488 9.81 -10.58 41.86
N ASP A 489 8.91 -10.66 42.84
CA ASP A 489 8.72 -11.83 43.68
C ASP A 489 7.80 -12.89 43.05
N ASN A 490 7.24 -12.64 41.86
CA ASN A 490 6.33 -13.53 41.18
C ASN A 490 7.05 -14.41 40.14
N ASP A 491 7.20 -15.69 40.43
CA ASP A 491 7.81 -16.67 39.53
C ASP A 491 7.11 -16.77 38.17
N GLY A 492 5.78 -16.66 38.15
CA GLY A 492 4.98 -16.67 36.92
C GLY A 492 5.31 -15.49 36.01
N PHE A 493 5.47 -14.31 36.59
CA PHE A 493 5.91 -13.11 35.87
C PHE A 493 7.27 -13.30 35.20
N HIS A 494 8.24 -13.89 35.92
CA HIS A 494 9.55 -14.18 35.35
C HIS A 494 9.48 -15.22 34.23
N ALA A 495 8.72 -16.29 34.43
CA ALA A 495 8.52 -17.34 33.43
C ALA A 495 7.88 -16.80 32.13
N ASP A 496 6.85 -15.96 32.24
CA ASP A 496 6.15 -15.36 31.11
C ASP A 496 7.08 -14.44 30.30
N ASN A 497 7.83 -13.56 30.98
CA ASN A 497 8.74 -12.62 30.33
C ASN A 497 9.93 -13.34 29.67
N GLU A 498 10.50 -14.37 30.29
CA GLU A 498 11.57 -15.16 29.71
C GLU A 498 11.07 -15.99 28.51
N LYS A 499 9.85 -16.53 28.57
CA LYS A 499 9.22 -17.20 27.44
C LYS A 499 9.03 -16.24 26.26
N ALA A 500 8.46 -15.05 26.50
CA ALA A 500 8.34 -14.01 25.48
C ALA A 500 9.70 -13.63 24.87
N ALA A 501 10.72 -13.43 25.70
CA ALA A 501 12.06 -13.10 25.24
C ALA A 501 12.66 -14.16 24.31
N ARG A 502 12.46 -15.46 24.60
CA ARG A 502 12.93 -16.55 23.72
C ARG A 502 12.24 -16.55 22.37
N HIS A 503 10.94 -16.29 22.31
CA HIS A 503 10.20 -16.19 21.05
C HIS A 503 10.68 -14.97 20.24
N ILE A 504 10.83 -13.81 20.87
CA ILE A 504 11.37 -12.60 20.23
C ILE A 504 12.81 -12.84 19.73
N ASP A 505 13.66 -13.54 20.48
CA ASP A 505 14.99 -13.93 19.99
C ASP A 505 14.90 -14.84 18.73
N GLY A 506 13.87 -15.67 18.63
CA GLY A 506 13.54 -16.45 17.43
C GLY A 506 13.22 -15.57 16.23
N GLN A 507 12.31 -14.61 16.41
CA GLN A 507 11.94 -13.63 15.39
C GLN A 507 13.15 -12.81 14.93
N ILE A 508 13.95 -12.32 15.89
CA ILE A 508 15.19 -11.57 15.61
C ILE A 508 16.16 -12.39 14.75
N ARG A 509 16.37 -13.68 15.03
CA ARG A 509 17.27 -14.51 14.21
C ARG A 509 16.83 -14.55 12.74
N VAL A 510 15.53 -14.70 12.46
CA VAL A 510 14.99 -14.68 11.10
C VAL A 510 15.23 -13.31 10.47
N LEU A 511 14.86 -12.23 11.16
CA LEU A 511 14.97 -10.86 10.65
C LEU A 511 16.43 -10.49 10.34
N LEU A 512 17.38 -10.80 11.24
CA LEU A 512 18.81 -10.53 11.01
C LEU A 512 19.35 -11.29 9.80
N LYS A 513 18.98 -12.57 9.66
CA LYS A 513 19.38 -13.40 8.51
C LYS A 513 18.89 -12.81 7.20
N GLU A 514 17.62 -12.43 7.15
CA GLU A 514 16.94 -12.02 5.94
C GLU A 514 17.23 -10.56 5.53
N THR A 515 17.52 -9.69 6.51
CA THR A 515 17.82 -8.27 6.25
C THR A 515 19.32 -7.96 6.22
N GLY A 516 20.16 -8.84 6.77
CA GLY A 516 21.57 -8.59 6.97
C GLY A 516 21.87 -7.52 8.04
N LEU A 517 20.89 -7.18 8.90
CA LEU A 517 21.14 -6.33 10.08
C LEU A 517 22.01 -7.07 11.09
N HIS A 518 22.86 -6.35 11.80
CA HIS A 518 23.58 -6.86 12.94
C HIS A 518 22.74 -6.70 14.23
N ARG A 519 22.92 -7.63 15.18
CA ARG A 519 22.21 -7.57 16.47
C ARG A 519 22.48 -6.27 17.25
N SER A 520 23.65 -5.67 17.10
CA SER A 520 24.03 -4.39 17.70
C SER A 520 23.34 -3.17 17.09
N GLU A 521 22.77 -3.30 15.90
CA GLU A 521 22.02 -2.22 15.24
C GLU A 521 20.58 -2.14 15.74
N LEU A 522 20.05 -3.20 16.36
CA LEU A 522 18.67 -3.25 16.84
C LEU A 522 18.43 -2.23 17.96
N VAL A 523 17.33 -1.51 17.88
CA VAL A 523 16.82 -0.64 18.94
C VAL A 523 15.96 -1.48 19.89
N ARG A 524 16.42 -1.71 21.13
CA ARG A 524 15.67 -2.48 22.11
C ARG A 524 14.80 -1.54 22.94
N VAL A 525 13.52 -1.87 23.05
CA VAL A 525 12.55 -1.11 23.85
C VAL A 525 11.95 -1.98 24.94
N PRO A 526 11.87 -1.50 26.20
CA PRO A 526 11.39 -2.31 27.31
C PRO A 526 9.89 -2.55 27.22
N VAL A 527 9.48 -3.82 27.23
CA VAL A 527 8.08 -4.26 27.22
C VAL A 527 7.95 -5.47 28.14
N LEU A 528 6.98 -5.45 29.06
CA LEU A 528 6.63 -6.59 29.89
C LEU A 528 5.49 -7.40 29.26
N TYR A 529 5.52 -8.71 29.43
CA TYR A 529 4.50 -9.63 28.92
C TYR A 529 3.86 -10.44 30.03
N ALA A 530 2.61 -10.83 29.82
CA ALA A 530 1.89 -11.79 30.63
C ALA A 530 1.14 -12.77 29.74
N MET A 531 0.97 -14.02 30.20
CA MET A 531 0.15 -15.02 29.50
C MET A 531 -1.33 -14.81 29.87
N ALA A 532 -2.17 -14.62 28.86
CA ALA A 532 -3.59 -14.37 29.02
C ALA A 532 -4.46 -15.40 28.28
N THR A 533 -5.67 -15.57 28.76
CA THR A 533 -6.76 -16.30 28.10
C THR A 533 -7.94 -15.34 28.03
N VAL A 534 -8.34 -14.95 26.83
CA VAL A 534 -9.47 -14.02 26.64
C VAL A 534 -10.80 -14.78 26.66
N ARG A 535 -10.84 -15.93 26.03
CA ARG A 535 -12.01 -16.80 25.91
C ARG A 535 -11.57 -18.28 25.92
N PRO A 536 -12.40 -19.21 26.37
CA PRO A 536 -12.04 -20.63 26.39
C PRO A 536 -11.71 -21.24 25.02
N ASP A 537 -12.28 -20.67 23.96
CA ASP A 537 -12.09 -21.10 22.56
C ASP A 537 -10.86 -20.45 21.88
N ILE A 538 -10.15 -19.54 22.58
CA ILE A 538 -8.93 -18.93 22.09
C ILE A 538 -7.73 -19.50 22.85
N PRO A 539 -6.71 -20.01 22.17
CA PRO A 539 -5.49 -20.50 22.83
C PRO A 539 -4.88 -19.43 23.75
N LYS A 540 -4.36 -19.88 24.89
CA LYS A 540 -3.60 -19.01 25.79
C LYS A 540 -2.39 -18.43 25.04
N GLY A 541 -2.24 -17.11 25.01
CA GLY A 541 -1.15 -16.42 24.36
C GLY A 541 -0.59 -15.27 25.20
N ALA A 542 0.58 -14.79 24.84
CA ALA A 542 1.18 -13.61 25.49
C ALA A 542 0.50 -12.32 25.03
N VAL A 543 0.30 -11.41 25.97
CA VAL A 543 -0.11 -10.02 25.74
C VAL A 543 0.90 -9.09 26.41
N ALA A 544 1.00 -7.88 25.95
CA ALA A 544 1.79 -6.85 26.62
C ALA A 544 1.16 -6.53 27.98
N LEU A 545 1.91 -6.70 29.07
CA LEU A 545 1.52 -6.32 30.44
C LEU A 545 1.72 -4.83 30.66
N SER A 546 2.80 -4.27 30.13
CA SER A 546 3.00 -2.82 30.01
C SER A 546 2.72 -2.41 28.57
N PRO A 547 2.20 -1.18 28.30
CA PRO A 547 2.03 -0.72 26.93
C PRO A 547 3.25 -1.01 26.05
N SER A 548 3.06 -1.76 24.95
CA SER A 548 4.15 -2.18 24.07
C SER A 548 4.68 -0.99 23.27
N ILE A 549 5.85 -0.51 23.65
CA ILE A 549 6.53 0.60 22.98
C ILE A 549 6.83 0.26 21.51
N ALA A 550 6.98 -1.02 21.16
CA ALA A 550 7.19 -1.45 19.79
C ALA A 550 5.94 -1.23 18.90
N ASN A 551 4.75 -1.19 19.49
CA ASN A 551 3.48 -0.97 18.76
C ASN A 551 3.08 0.52 18.76
N GLY A 552 3.97 1.38 18.30
CA GLY A 552 3.75 2.81 18.10
C GLY A 552 3.59 3.18 16.63
N LEU A 553 3.33 4.45 16.35
CA LEU A 553 3.11 4.97 15.00
C LEU A 553 4.24 5.92 14.59
N SER A 554 4.97 5.59 13.53
CA SER A 554 5.90 6.53 12.90
C SER A 554 5.14 7.60 12.12
N LEU A 555 5.21 8.85 12.58
CA LEU A 555 4.61 10.01 11.93
C LEU A 555 5.51 10.55 10.81
N THR A 556 6.81 10.50 11.04
CA THR A 556 7.86 10.75 10.06
C THR A 556 9.01 9.78 10.33
N SER A 557 10.04 9.75 9.49
CA SER A 557 11.25 8.98 9.79
C SER A 557 11.96 9.43 11.09
N ARG A 558 11.60 10.58 11.66
CA ARG A 558 12.24 11.16 12.86
C ARG A 558 11.26 11.37 14.02
N ASP A 559 9.99 11.07 13.88
CA ASP A 559 8.98 11.31 14.89
C ASP A 559 8.14 10.06 15.10
N TYR A 560 8.24 9.49 16.28
CA TYR A 560 7.61 8.25 16.69
C TYR A 560 6.61 8.49 17.82
N ALA A 561 5.33 8.28 17.55
CA ALA A 561 4.24 8.33 18.52
C ALA A 561 4.18 6.98 19.25
N ALA A 562 4.82 6.91 20.42
CA ALA A 562 4.94 5.70 21.22
C ALA A 562 3.83 5.61 22.28
N PRO A 563 3.32 4.41 22.59
CA PRO A 563 2.48 4.18 23.77
C PRO A 563 3.21 4.60 25.04
N ASP A 564 2.52 5.32 25.93
CA ASP A 564 3.08 5.65 27.24
C ASP A 564 3.19 4.40 28.11
N PRO A 565 4.40 3.94 28.47
CA PRO A 565 4.58 2.66 29.14
C PRO A 565 4.16 2.65 30.60
N HIS A 566 3.98 3.80 31.23
CA HIS A 566 3.75 3.91 32.69
C HIS A 566 4.69 3.05 33.51
N GLY A 567 5.98 3.10 33.16
CA GLY A 567 7.05 2.28 33.74
C GLY A 567 7.43 2.67 35.18
N PRO A 568 8.38 1.95 35.76
CA PRO A 568 8.87 2.26 37.11
C PRO A 568 9.63 3.60 37.12
N ARG A 569 9.48 4.35 38.20
CA ARG A 569 10.11 5.66 38.34
C ARG A 569 11.31 5.59 39.26
N LEU A 570 12.38 6.24 38.86
CA LEU A 570 13.54 6.47 39.71
C LEU A 570 13.89 7.96 39.72
N ARG A 571 13.88 8.57 40.89
CA ARG A 571 14.09 10.02 41.06
C ARG A 571 13.10 10.84 40.18
N GLY A 572 11.84 10.41 40.17
CA GLY A 572 10.76 11.05 39.41
C GLY A 572 10.74 10.76 37.89
N ARG A 573 11.73 10.03 37.37
CA ARG A 573 11.86 9.72 35.92
C ARG A 573 11.39 8.31 35.63
N ASP A 574 10.50 8.17 34.65
CA ASP A 574 10.10 6.86 34.13
C ASP A 574 11.27 6.20 33.40
N LEU A 575 11.65 5.00 33.84
CA LEU A 575 12.83 4.30 33.30
C LEU A 575 12.58 3.69 31.93
N PHE A 576 11.34 3.28 31.61
CA PHE A 576 11.01 2.73 30.30
C PHE A 576 11.03 3.84 29.25
N ARG A 577 10.44 4.99 29.55
CA ARG A 577 10.54 6.17 28.67
C ARG A 577 12.01 6.57 28.45
N ALA A 578 12.78 6.69 29.51
CA ALA A 578 14.19 7.12 29.45
C ALA A 578 15.07 6.15 28.64
N ALA A 579 14.84 4.84 28.78
CA ALA A 579 15.55 3.81 28.01
C ALA A 579 15.22 3.90 26.52
N THR A 580 13.94 4.07 26.19
CA THR A 580 13.44 4.18 24.81
C THR A 580 13.94 5.45 24.12
N GLU A 581 13.82 6.60 24.78
CA GLU A 581 14.33 7.89 24.27
C GLU A 581 15.82 7.81 23.96
N LYS A 582 16.60 7.22 24.87
CA LYS A 582 18.03 7.01 24.66
C LYS A 582 18.33 6.09 23.48
N ALA A 583 17.58 5.00 23.33
CA ALA A 583 17.79 4.01 22.27
C ALA A 583 17.45 4.58 20.89
N LEU A 584 16.35 5.31 20.77
CA LEU A 584 15.88 5.91 19.52
C LEU A 584 16.67 7.18 19.12
N ALA A 585 17.22 7.89 20.10
CA ALA A 585 18.04 9.08 19.84
C ALA A 585 19.27 8.80 18.97
N GLY A 586 19.85 7.58 19.05
CA GLY A 586 20.97 7.16 18.22
C GLY A 586 20.64 7.21 16.72
N GLY A 587 19.40 6.96 16.33
CA GLY A 587 18.87 7.12 14.96
C GLY A 587 18.34 8.52 14.67
N GLY A 588 18.42 9.47 15.62
CA GLY A 588 17.84 10.82 15.50
C GLY A 588 16.30 10.81 15.49
N VAL A 589 15.69 9.82 16.14
CA VAL A 589 14.23 9.70 16.27
C VAL A 589 13.77 10.33 17.59
N ARG A 590 12.79 11.22 17.51
CA ARG A 590 12.11 11.83 18.66
C ARG A 590 10.90 11.00 19.05
N VAL A 591 10.75 10.76 20.34
CA VAL A 591 9.60 10.02 20.89
C VAL A 591 8.53 11.02 21.37
N HIS A 592 7.31 10.79 20.95
CA HIS A 592 6.12 11.52 21.41
C HIS A 592 5.20 10.52 22.11
N TRP A 593 5.04 10.71 23.44
CA TRP A 593 4.28 9.77 24.25
C TRP A 593 2.76 9.96 24.07
N VAL A 594 2.06 8.87 23.75
CA VAL A 594 0.61 8.85 23.57
C VAL A 594 -0.03 8.08 24.72
N GLU A 595 -0.94 8.74 25.43
CA GLU A 595 -1.71 8.14 26.50
C GLU A 595 -2.79 7.21 25.91
N ASN A 596 -2.50 5.92 25.88
CA ASN A 596 -3.39 4.91 25.29
C ASN A 596 -3.87 3.84 26.28
N PHE A 597 -3.44 3.91 27.54
CA PHE A 597 -3.63 2.85 28.53
C PHE A 597 -5.10 2.43 28.65
N ALA A 598 -5.99 3.38 28.93
CA ALA A 598 -7.42 3.07 29.10
C ALA A 598 -8.14 2.82 27.78
N TRP A 599 -7.70 3.47 26.68
CA TRP A 599 -8.39 3.40 25.39
C TRP A 599 -8.05 2.13 24.59
N ALA A 600 -6.77 1.79 24.46
CA ALA A 600 -6.29 0.71 23.60
C ALA A 600 -5.62 -0.42 24.38
N HIS A 601 -4.63 -0.12 25.26
CA HIS A 601 -3.83 -1.14 25.95
C HIS A 601 -4.71 -2.14 26.73
N ARG A 602 -5.67 -1.68 27.53
CA ARG A 602 -6.60 -2.56 28.27
C ARG A 602 -7.52 -3.39 27.38
N ALA A 603 -7.62 -3.07 26.11
CA ALA A 603 -8.39 -3.84 25.13
C ALA A 603 -7.52 -4.81 24.32
N GLY A 604 -6.21 -4.85 24.56
CA GLY A 604 -5.27 -5.81 23.97
C GLY A 604 -4.47 -5.31 22.77
N GLY A 605 -4.38 -4.00 22.55
CA GLY A 605 -3.56 -3.39 21.51
C GLY A 605 -3.07 -2.00 21.91
N GLU A 606 -2.30 -1.34 21.04
CA GLU A 606 -1.62 -0.10 21.38
C GLU A 606 -1.90 1.02 20.36
N VAL A 607 -0.99 1.98 20.26
CA VAL A 607 -1.13 3.15 19.39
C VAL A 607 -1.20 2.75 17.92
N HIS A 608 -0.31 1.86 17.44
CA HIS A 608 -0.33 1.38 16.06
C HIS A 608 -1.65 0.68 15.73
N CYS A 609 -2.02 -0.33 16.52
CA CYS A 609 -3.30 -1.05 16.34
C CYS A 609 -4.51 -0.11 16.28
N ALA A 610 -4.54 0.94 17.13
CA ALA A 610 -5.67 1.88 17.24
C ALA A 610 -5.67 2.99 16.18
N THR A 611 -4.61 3.12 15.38
CA THR A 611 -4.42 4.15 14.37
C THR A 611 -4.10 3.55 13.01
N ASN A 612 -4.11 4.38 11.99
CA ASN A 612 -3.47 4.07 10.70
C ASN A 612 -3.07 5.39 10.04
N ALA A 613 -2.13 5.35 9.10
CA ALA A 613 -1.62 6.53 8.43
C ALA A 613 -1.67 6.39 6.91
N LEU A 614 -2.19 7.40 6.23
CA LEU A 614 -1.97 7.59 4.81
C LEU A 614 -0.64 8.32 4.63
N ARG A 615 0.32 7.65 4.02
CA ARG A 615 1.68 8.18 3.86
C ARG A 615 1.84 8.97 2.58
N ASP A 616 2.85 9.81 2.53
CA ASP A 616 3.18 10.61 1.37
C ASP A 616 3.51 9.73 0.15
N THR A 617 2.87 10.03 -0.96
CA THR A 617 3.08 9.34 -2.24
C THR A 617 4.02 10.11 -3.18
N SER A 618 4.45 11.32 -2.83
CA SER A 618 5.34 12.13 -3.68
C SER A 618 6.71 11.47 -3.92
N GLY A 619 7.13 10.63 -2.98
CA GLY A 619 8.32 9.78 -3.06
C GLY A 619 8.02 8.37 -3.60
N ALA A 620 6.87 8.14 -4.24
CA ALA A 620 6.53 6.83 -4.79
C ALA A 620 7.64 6.34 -5.73
N ARG A 621 8.06 5.10 -5.50
CA ARG A 621 9.20 4.54 -6.23
C ARG A 621 8.83 4.23 -7.66
N ARG A 622 9.76 4.52 -8.53
CA ARG A 622 9.68 4.10 -9.93
C ARG A 622 9.97 2.59 -10.01
N TRP A 623 8.97 1.78 -9.64
CA TRP A 623 9.08 0.31 -9.64
C TRP A 623 9.42 -0.26 -11.02
N TRP A 624 9.17 0.52 -12.07
CA TRP A 624 9.44 0.17 -13.45
C TRP A 624 10.90 0.45 -13.86
N SER A 625 11.68 1.19 -13.09
CA SER A 625 13.08 1.47 -13.41
C SER A 625 13.97 0.25 -13.13
N THR A 626 15.17 0.27 -13.68
CA THR A 626 16.12 -0.84 -13.63
C THR A 626 16.90 -0.96 -12.32
N THR A 627 16.71 -0.07 -11.39
CA THR A 627 17.46 -0.09 -10.12
C THR A 627 16.81 -0.95 -9.06
#